data_5001369c2ec45d362867140b3117074c
#
_entry.id   5001369c2ec45d362867140b3117074c
#
_cell.length_a   1.000
_cell.length_b   1.000
_cell.length_c   1.000
_cell.angle_alpha   90.00
_cell.angle_beta   90.00
_cell.angle_gamma   90.00
#
_symmetry.space_group_name_H-M   'P 1'
#
loop_
_entity.id
_entity.type
_entity.pdbx_description
1 polymer ?
#
loop_
_entity_poly.entity_id
_entity_poly.type
_entity_poly.pdbx_seq_one_letter_code
_entity_poly.pdbx_strand_id
1 'polypeptide(L)'
;MNKKNSNLPSECTTIIVGSRMSADGSRIVARSEDWDAMFAKNLTIYRPGEPGSVDPMRFDAFDSPFACDLPGEAQSYSALPPYHLKGHWGSAGFNESGVGMSATESIFSSDAALAVDPLVEDGVAENSVFNIVLPYIHTAREGVERLGKLIEEYGVSEGFGIGFVDSDEIWYLETASGHRDVYKRQVFVGTK
;
A
#
# COMPACT_ATOMS: atom_id res chain seq x y z
N MET A 1 -5.08 13.99 -16.75
CA MET A 1 -4.55 14.85 -15.64
C MET A 1 -3.16 15.35 -16.04
N ASN A 2 -2.89 16.65 -15.96
CA ASN A 2 -1.58 17.18 -16.30
C ASN A 2 -0.55 16.69 -15.28
N LYS A 3 0.44 15.91 -15.72
CA LYS A 3 1.66 15.68 -14.94
C LYS A 3 2.33 17.04 -14.72
N LYS A 4 2.13 17.63 -13.54
CA LYS A 4 2.98 18.72 -13.09
C LYS A 4 4.37 18.13 -12.92
N ASN A 5 5.36 18.64 -13.66
CA ASN A 5 6.77 18.51 -13.33
C ASN A 5 6.98 19.17 -11.96
N SER A 6 6.71 18.46 -10.90
CA SER A 6 7.11 18.88 -9.56
C SER A 6 8.56 18.40 -9.38
N ASN A 7 9.51 19.32 -9.43
CA ASN A 7 10.87 19.09 -8.94
C ASN A 7 10.92 18.93 -7.40
N LEU A 8 9.86 18.46 -6.78
CA LEU A 8 9.79 18.21 -5.35
C LEU A 8 10.17 16.76 -5.08
N PRO A 9 11.18 16.50 -4.25
CA PRO A 9 11.79 15.17 -4.10
C PRO A 9 11.01 14.18 -3.24
N SER A 10 9.85 14.53 -2.68
CA SER A 10 9.04 13.61 -1.87
C SER A 10 7.65 14.20 -1.62
N GLU A 11 6.62 13.39 -1.81
CA GLU A 11 5.22 13.79 -1.58
C GLU A 11 4.66 13.23 -0.28
N CYS A 12 5.36 12.30 0.37
CA CYS A 12 4.94 11.70 1.66
C CYS A 12 6.16 11.30 2.49
N THR A 13 5.98 11.22 3.81
CA THR A 13 7.01 10.74 4.74
C THR A 13 6.43 9.65 5.64
N THR A 14 7.09 8.51 5.73
CA THR A 14 6.74 7.44 6.67
C THR A 14 7.70 7.40 7.83
N ILE A 15 7.15 7.24 9.05
CA ILE A 15 7.91 7.03 10.29
C ILE A 15 7.54 5.65 10.85
N ILE A 16 8.56 4.87 11.19
CA ILE A 16 8.42 3.55 11.80
C ILE A 16 9.12 3.55 13.15
N VAL A 17 8.39 3.17 14.21
CA VAL A 17 8.92 3.10 15.56
C VAL A 17 8.71 1.70 16.13
N GLY A 18 9.79 1.00 16.41
CA GLY A 18 9.77 -0.33 17.05
C GLY A 18 9.49 -0.23 18.56
N SER A 19 9.01 -1.33 19.14
CA SER A 19 8.59 -1.40 20.55
C SER A 19 9.64 -0.98 21.59
N ARG A 20 10.92 -1.06 21.28
CA ARG A 20 12.00 -0.65 22.18
C ARG A 20 12.23 0.86 22.22
N MET A 21 11.66 1.61 21.28
CA MET A 21 11.80 3.06 21.16
C MET A 21 10.55 3.83 21.57
N SER A 22 9.42 3.14 21.72
CA SER A 22 8.17 3.73 22.24
C SER A 22 8.14 3.69 23.78
N ALA A 23 7.42 4.63 24.39
CA ALA A 23 7.35 4.76 25.85
C ALA A 23 6.57 3.62 26.52
N ASP A 24 5.63 3.02 25.80
CA ASP A 24 4.69 2.00 26.28
C ASP A 24 4.89 0.62 25.63
N GLY A 25 5.93 0.46 24.81
CA GLY A 25 6.19 -0.76 24.07
C GLY A 25 5.34 -0.94 22.81
N SER A 26 4.56 0.06 22.41
CA SER A 26 3.79 0.03 21.18
C SER A 26 4.67 0.02 19.94
N ARG A 27 4.13 -0.47 18.84
CA ARG A 27 4.72 -0.40 17.50
C ARG A 27 3.92 0.59 16.68
N ILE A 28 4.60 1.50 15.99
CA ILE A 28 3.95 2.61 15.32
C ILE A 28 4.42 2.67 13.87
N VAL A 29 3.46 2.74 12.95
CA VAL A 29 3.67 3.18 11.57
C VAL A 29 2.82 4.43 11.39
N ALA A 30 3.45 5.54 11.05
CA ALA A 30 2.79 6.81 10.84
C ALA A 30 3.27 7.45 9.53
N ARG A 31 2.41 8.25 8.91
CA ARG A 31 2.77 9.01 7.69
C ARG A 31 2.25 10.43 7.72
N SER A 32 2.94 11.34 7.05
CA SER A 32 2.34 12.54 6.50
C SER A 32 1.91 12.26 5.06
N GLU A 33 0.82 12.87 4.62
CA GLU A 33 0.39 12.88 3.24
C GLU A 33 0.58 14.30 2.70
N ASP A 34 1.64 14.49 1.94
CA ASP A 34 2.10 15.81 1.48
C ASP A 34 1.61 16.04 0.04
N TRP A 35 0.29 16.07 -0.14
CA TRP A 35 -0.42 16.30 -1.39
C TRP A 35 -1.20 17.62 -1.34
N ASP A 36 -2.29 17.73 -2.06
CA ASP A 36 -3.16 18.90 -2.07
C ASP A 36 -3.81 19.11 -0.69
N ALA A 37 -3.56 20.26 -0.06
CA ALA A 37 -4.11 20.62 1.25
C ALA A 37 -5.65 20.62 1.30
N MET A 38 -6.32 20.71 0.14
CA MET A 38 -7.78 20.64 0.01
C MET A 38 -8.31 19.21 -0.17
N PHE A 39 -7.42 18.21 -0.10
CA PHE A 39 -7.79 16.82 -0.31
C PHE A 39 -8.32 16.18 1.00
N ALA A 40 -9.56 16.52 1.34
CA ALA A 40 -10.20 16.02 2.55
C ALA A 40 -10.31 14.49 2.57
N LYS A 41 -9.97 13.88 3.70
CA LYS A 41 -10.06 12.45 3.95
C LYS A 41 -11.21 12.13 4.91
N ASN A 42 -11.78 10.94 4.78
CA ASN A 42 -12.74 10.39 5.72
C ASN A 42 -12.21 9.11 6.35
N LEU A 43 -12.45 8.92 7.64
CA LEU A 43 -12.35 7.59 8.22
C LEU A 43 -13.57 6.78 7.76
N THR A 44 -13.32 5.73 7.00
CA THR A 44 -14.35 4.84 6.46
C THR A 44 -14.10 3.42 6.97
N ILE A 45 -15.17 2.71 7.30
CA ILE A 45 -15.12 1.28 7.62
C ILE A 45 -15.80 0.54 6.47
N TYR A 46 -15.05 -0.37 5.85
CA TYR A 46 -15.53 -1.26 4.80
C TYR A 46 -15.86 -2.61 5.38
N ARG A 47 -17.06 -3.12 5.08
CA ARG A 47 -17.49 -4.46 5.46
C ARG A 47 -17.83 -5.27 4.21
N PRO A 48 -17.30 -6.48 4.07
CA PRO A 48 -17.59 -7.32 2.90
C PRO A 48 -19.09 -7.48 2.68
N GLY A 49 -19.53 -7.26 1.43
CA GLY A 49 -20.95 -7.37 1.05
C GLY A 49 -21.83 -6.16 1.35
N GLU A 50 -21.34 -5.13 2.02
CA GLU A 50 -22.08 -3.88 2.21
C GLU A 50 -21.98 -2.96 0.98
N PRO A 51 -23.03 -2.17 0.68
CA PRO A 51 -22.98 -1.20 -0.41
C PRO A 51 -21.81 -0.22 -0.26
N GLY A 52 -21.01 -0.07 -1.32
CA GLY A 52 -19.84 0.81 -1.36
C GLY A 52 -18.54 0.15 -0.87
N SER A 53 -18.58 -1.11 -0.44
CA SER A 53 -17.39 -1.92 -0.22
C SER A 53 -16.82 -2.43 -1.55
N VAL A 54 -15.52 -2.73 -1.54
CA VAL A 54 -14.85 -3.39 -2.66
C VAL A 54 -15.41 -4.81 -2.81
N ASP A 55 -15.59 -5.27 -4.06
CA ASP A 55 -15.97 -6.66 -4.33
C ASP A 55 -14.88 -7.60 -3.77
N PRO A 56 -15.23 -8.53 -2.87
CA PRO A 56 -14.22 -9.40 -2.26
C PRO A 56 -13.61 -10.42 -3.23
N MET A 57 -14.19 -10.60 -4.42
CA MET A 57 -13.72 -11.53 -5.46
C MET A 57 -12.90 -10.84 -6.55
N ARG A 58 -13.03 -9.53 -6.70
CA ARG A 58 -12.43 -8.78 -7.80
C ARG A 58 -12.07 -7.36 -7.39
N PHE A 59 -10.91 -6.91 -7.79
CA PHE A 59 -10.49 -5.51 -7.71
C PHE A 59 -10.22 -4.96 -9.11
N ASP A 60 -10.79 -3.81 -9.39
CA ASP A 60 -10.52 -2.99 -10.58
C ASP A 60 -10.09 -1.62 -10.08
N ALA A 61 -8.89 -1.18 -10.45
CA ALA A 61 -8.38 0.13 -10.04
C ALA A 61 -9.17 1.27 -10.69
N PHE A 62 -9.36 2.34 -9.95
CA PHE A 62 -10.16 3.48 -10.40
C PHE A 62 -9.48 4.32 -11.49
N ASP A 63 -8.16 4.46 -11.40
CA ASP A 63 -7.36 5.42 -12.17
C ASP A 63 -6.23 4.78 -12.98
N SER A 64 -6.18 3.46 -13.03
CA SER A 64 -5.21 2.70 -13.81
C SER A 64 -5.88 1.47 -14.43
N PRO A 65 -5.26 0.83 -15.45
CA PRO A 65 -5.77 -0.41 -16.02
C PRO A 65 -5.56 -1.64 -15.13
N PHE A 66 -4.97 -1.49 -13.93
CA PHE A 66 -4.73 -2.61 -13.03
C PHE A 66 -6.03 -3.24 -12.54
N ALA A 67 -6.09 -4.56 -12.61
CA ALA A 67 -7.18 -5.35 -12.06
C ALA A 67 -6.67 -6.74 -11.65
N CYS A 68 -7.22 -7.31 -10.58
CA CYS A 68 -6.85 -8.66 -10.13
C CYS A 68 -8.02 -9.39 -9.48
N ASP A 69 -7.95 -10.72 -9.49
CA ASP A 69 -8.87 -11.55 -8.72
C ASP A 69 -8.46 -11.57 -7.24
N LEU A 70 -9.43 -11.66 -6.37
CA LEU A 70 -9.26 -11.62 -4.92
C LEU A 70 -9.74 -12.94 -4.29
N PRO A 71 -9.27 -13.31 -3.07
CA PRO A 71 -9.58 -14.60 -2.44
C PRO A 71 -11.04 -14.83 -2.08
N GLY A 72 -11.86 -13.79 -1.99
CA GLY A 72 -13.28 -13.90 -1.61
C GLY A 72 -13.58 -13.79 -0.12
N GLU A 73 -12.67 -14.21 0.73
CA GLU A 73 -12.80 -14.15 2.20
C GLU A 73 -12.15 -12.89 2.77
N ALA A 74 -12.79 -11.74 2.55
CA ALA A 74 -12.29 -10.45 3.03
C ALA A 74 -12.70 -10.17 4.47
N GLN A 75 -11.82 -9.61 5.27
CA GLN A 75 -12.12 -9.03 6.58
C GLN A 75 -12.67 -7.61 6.42
N SER A 76 -13.42 -7.13 7.42
CA SER A 76 -13.70 -5.70 7.52
C SER A 76 -12.44 -4.92 7.85
N TYR A 77 -12.34 -3.70 7.35
CA TYR A 77 -11.18 -2.84 7.59
C TYR A 77 -11.58 -1.37 7.61
N SER A 78 -10.79 -0.58 8.32
CA SER A 78 -10.84 0.88 8.27
C SER A 78 -9.87 1.41 7.21
N ALA A 79 -10.19 2.55 6.62
CA ALA A 79 -9.33 3.24 5.66
C ALA A 79 -9.58 4.75 5.70
N LEU A 80 -8.66 5.51 5.11
CA LEU A 80 -8.73 6.96 4.98
C LEU A 80 -8.79 7.38 3.50
N PRO A 81 -9.85 7.02 2.76
CA PRO A 81 -9.98 7.43 1.37
C PRO A 81 -10.25 8.94 1.27
N PRO A 82 -9.93 9.56 0.13
CA PRO A 82 -10.43 10.88 -0.20
C PRO A 82 -11.96 10.94 -0.16
N TYR A 83 -12.50 12.05 0.29
CA TYR A 83 -13.95 12.23 0.46
C TYR A 83 -14.78 11.85 -0.76
N HIS A 84 -14.29 12.13 -1.95
CA HIS A 84 -14.99 11.90 -3.22
C HIS A 84 -14.66 10.57 -3.91
N LEU A 85 -13.71 9.78 -3.37
CA LEU A 85 -13.23 8.52 -3.95
C LEU A 85 -13.44 7.34 -3.00
N LYS A 86 -14.66 7.15 -2.54
CA LYS A 86 -15.02 6.03 -1.64
C LYS A 86 -14.66 4.68 -2.29
N GLY A 87 -14.02 3.81 -1.52
CA GLY A 87 -13.60 2.49 -1.97
C GLY A 87 -12.23 2.45 -2.66
N HIS A 88 -11.56 3.60 -2.82
CA HIS A 88 -10.26 3.72 -3.46
C HIS A 88 -9.30 4.53 -2.58
N TRP A 89 -7.99 4.32 -2.77
CA TRP A 89 -6.92 5.08 -2.11
C TRP A 89 -7.00 5.05 -0.57
N GLY A 90 -6.92 3.86 -0.01
CA GLY A 90 -7.12 3.65 1.42
C GLY A 90 -6.16 4.39 2.36
N SER A 91 -5.00 4.76 1.91
CA SER A 91 -3.93 5.52 2.59
C SER A 91 -3.40 4.89 3.88
N ALA A 92 -4.23 4.68 4.90
CA ALA A 92 -3.90 4.04 6.17
C ALA A 92 -5.15 3.45 6.83
N GLY A 93 -4.98 2.40 7.64
CA GLY A 93 -6.07 1.79 8.40
C GLY A 93 -5.70 0.46 9.05
N PHE A 94 -6.70 -0.22 9.61
CA PHE A 94 -6.59 -1.49 10.30
C PHE A 94 -7.67 -2.46 9.84
N ASN A 95 -7.37 -3.77 9.86
CA ASN A 95 -8.35 -4.82 9.65
C ASN A 95 -8.85 -5.42 10.98
N GLU A 96 -9.78 -6.38 10.92
CA GLU A 96 -10.35 -7.05 12.11
C GLU A 96 -9.30 -7.88 12.87
N SER A 97 -8.25 -8.34 12.23
CA SER A 97 -7.14 -9.06 12.89
C SER A 97 -6.19 -8.11 13.64
N GLY A 98 -6.42 -6.79 13.60
CA GLY A 98 -5.57 -5.81 14.24
C GLY A 98 -4.29 -5.49 13.46
N VAL A 99 -4.21 -5.88 12.20
CA VAL A 99 -3.08 -5.49 11.35
C VAL A 99 -3.31 -4.09 10.82
N GLY A 100 -2.37 -3.19 11.09
CA GLY A 100 -2.31 -1.85 10.53
C GLY A 100 -1.46 -1.80 9.26
N MET A 101 -1.85 -0.93 8.33
CA MET A 101 -1.14 -0.70 7.08
C MET A 101 -1.12 0.79 6.74
N SER A 102 0.00 1.25 6.20
CA SER A 102 0.14 2.60 5.65
C SER A 102 1.03 2.56 4.40
N ALA A 103 0.60 3.27 3.38
CA ALA A 103 1.26 3.29 2.06
C ALA A 103 1.74 4.71 1.70
N THR A 104 2.90 4.82 1.05
CA THR A 104 3.47 6.11 0.59
C THR A 104 4.05 5.98 -0.81
N GLU A 105 3.68 6.88 -1.72
CA GLU A 105 4.24 7.03 -3.06
C GLU A 105 5.38 8.06 -3.02
N SER A 106 6.58 7.64 -2.63
CA SER A 106 7.73 8.54 -2.48
C SER A 106 9.05 7.90 -2.93
N ILE A 107 8.99 6.81 -3.69
CA ILE A 107 10.18 6.07 -4.13
C ILE A 107 10.32 6.21 -5.64
N PHE A 108 11.49 6.67 -6.06
CA PHE A 108 11.81 6.89 -7.47
C PHE A 108 12.99 6.02 -7.89
N SER A 109 12.83 5.35 -9.02
CA SER A 109 13.89 4.61 -9.66
C SER A 109 14.75 5.54 -10.52
N SER A 110 16.05 5.26 -10.58
CA SER A 110 16.93 5.95 -11.52
C SER A 110 16.62 5.55 -12.97
N ASP A 111 16.95 6.43 -13.93
CA ASP A 111 16.80 6.14 -15.36
C ASP A 111 17.54 4.85 -15.77
N ALA A 112 18.69 4.57 -15.15
CA ALA A 112 19.46 3.37 -15.40
C ALA A 112 18.74 2.11 -14.91
N ALA A 113 18.04 2.17 -13.78
CA ALA A 113 17.21 1.07 -13.28
C ALA A 113 16.00 0.83 -14.18
N LEU A 114 15.31 1.91 -14.57
CA LEU A 114 14.14 1.83 -15.44
C LEU A 114 14.48 1.37 -16.86
N ALA A 115 15.68 1.62 -17.35
CA ALA A 115 16.14 1.10 -18.64
C ALA A 115 16.30 -0.43 -18.65
N VAL A 116 16.55 -1.04 -17.50
CA VAL A 116 16.69 -2.50 -17.35
C VAL A 116 15.38 -3.14 -16.89
N ASP A 117 14.64 -2.44 -16.05
CA ASP A 117 13.40 -2.90 -15.43
C ASP A 117 12.35 -1.78 -15.43
N PRO A 118 11.68 -1.58 -16.56
CA PRO A 118 10.68 -0.51 -16.69
C PRO A 118 9.46 -0.80 -15.82
N LEU A 119 8.81 0.26 -15.37
CA LEU A 119 7.51 0.17 -14.71
C LEU A 119 6.47 -0.51 -15.63
N VAL A 120 5.54 -1.22 -15.04
CA VAL A 120 4.48 -1.96 -15.72
C VAL A 120 3.21 -1.12 -15.71
N GLU A 121 2.70 -0.71 -16.87
CA GLU A 121 1.57 0.23 -16.97
C GLU A 121 0.30 -0.28 -16.28
N ASP A 122 0.03 -1.59 -16.37
CA ASP A 122 -1.06 -2.30 -15.71
C ASP A 122 -0.63 -3.00 -14.41
N GLY A 123 0.45 -2.56 -13.80
CA GLY A 123 0.98 -3.08 -12.55
C GLY A 123 0.29 -2.51 -11.31
N VAL A 124 0.64 -3.08 -10.16
CA VAL A 124 0.17 -2.63 -8.85
C VAL A 124 0.68 -1.20 -8.59
N ALA A 125 -0.21 -0.33 -8.12
CA ALA A 125 0.09 1.03 -7.67
C ALA A 125 -0.20 1.21 -6.18
N GLU A 126 0.39 2.22 -5.54
CA GLU A 126 0.19 2.55 -4.13
C GLU A 126 -1.30 2.67 -3.76
N ASN A 127 -2.07 3.33 -4.61
CA ASN A 127 -3.50 3.54 -4.43
C ASN A 127 -4.34 2.24 -4.43
N SER A 128 -3.83 1.16 -4.99
CA SER A 128 -4.49 -0.15 -5.10
C SER A 128 -4.17 -1.08 -3.94
N VAL A 129 -2.95 -1.02 -3.40
CA VAL A 129 -2.42 -2.04 -2.45
C VAL A 129 -3.27 -2.17 -1.20
N PHE A 130 -3.89 -1.09 -0.75
CA PHE A 130 -4.68 -1.10 0.48
C PHE A 130 -5.86 -2.08 0.39
N ASN A 131 -6.59 -2.03 -0.71
CA ASN A 131 -7.78 -2.83 -0.93
C ASN A 131 -7.49 -4.29 -1.29
N ILE A 132 -6.33 -4.55 -1.90
CA ILE A 132 -5.97 -5.91 -2.35
C ILE A 132 -5.13 -6.68 -1.32
N VAL A 133 -4.64 -6.00 -0.28
CA VAL A 133 -3.79 -6.63 0.76
C VAL A 133 -4.46 -6.64 2.11
N LEU A 134 -4.84 -5.48 2.67
CA LEU A 134 -5.27 -5.36 4.07
C LEU A 134 -6.44 -6.27 4.45
N PRO A 135 -7.49 -6.45 3.63
CA PRO A 135 -8.62 -7.32 3.96
C PRO A 135 -8.29 -8.82 4.02
N TYR A 136 -7.11 -9.23 3.53
CA TYR A 136 -6.77 -10.64 3.28
C TYR A 136 -5.56 -11.13 4.09
N ILE A 137 -5.18 -10.42 5.14
CA ILE A 137 -4.01 -10.73 5.96
C ILE A 137 -4.37 -10.77 7.45
N HIS A 138 -3.68 -11.60 8.22
CA HIS A 138 -3.88 -11.75 9.66
C HIS A 138 -2.66 -11.32 10.47
N THR A 139 -1.50 -11.12 9.82
CA THR A 139 -0.26 -10.64 10.45
C THR A 139 0.44 -9.61 9.54
N ALA A 140 1.30 -8.80 10.13
CA ALA A 140 2.13 -7.85 9.38
C ALA A 140 3.05 -8.57 8.35
N ARG A 141 3.55 -9.76 8.70
CA ARG A 141 4.38 -10.60 7.82
C ARG A 141 3.59 -11.07 6.59
N GLU A 142 2.36 -11.55 6.78
CA GLU A 142 1.47 -11.94 5.67
C GLU A 142 1.23 -10.77 4.70
N GLY A 143 1.21 -9.52 5.20
CA GLY A 143 1.11 -8.32 4.38
C GLY A 143 2.23 -8.23 3.35
N VAL A 144 3.47 -8.37 3.81
CA VAL A 144 4.66 -8.36 2.94
C VAL A 144 4.65 -9.56 1.97
N GLU A 145 4.33 -10.75 2.46
CA GLU A 145 4.31 -11.96 1.63
C GLU A 145 3.23 -11.89 0.54
N ARG A 146 2.03 -11.40 0.89
CA ARG A 146 0.94 -11.24 -0.07
C ARG A 146 1.27 -10.17 -1.11
N LEU A 147 1.71 -8.99 -0.66
CA LEU A 147 2.08 -7.92 -1.58
C LEU A 147 3.24 -8.35 -2.49
N GLY A 148 4.25 -9.04 -1.95
CA GLY A 148 5.35 -9.59 -2.73
C GLY A 148 4.87 -10.49 -3.88
N LYS A 149 3.94 -11.41 -3.61
CA LYS A 149 3.35 -12.29 -4.64
C LYS A 149 2.58 -11.51 -5.71
N LEU A 150 1.79 -10.51 -5.31
CA LEU A 150 1.07 -9.65 -6.25
C LEU A 150 2.03 -8.88 -7.17
N ILE A 151 3.14 -8.38 -6.61
CA ILE A 151 4.15 -7.68 -7.40
C ILE A 151 4.90 -8.65 -8.35
N GLU A 152 5.21 -9.87 -7.91
CA GLU A 152 5.80 -10.89 -8.78
C GLU A 152 4.88 -11.28 -9.95
N GLU A 153 3.58 -11.27 -9.74
CA GLU A 153 2.57 -11.64 -10.74
C GLU A 153 2.25 -10.49 -11.70
N TYR A 154 2.01 -9.29 -11.17
CA TYR A 154 1.49 -8.16 -11.96
C TYR A 154 2.55 -7.09 -12.25
N GLY A 155 3.65 -7.06 -11.53
CA GLY A 155 4.60 -5.95 -11.53
C GLY A 155 4.06 -4.71 -10.80
N VAL A 156 4.79 -3.60 -10.87
CA VAL A 156 4.35 -2.31 -10.31
C VAL A 156 4.39 -1.20 -11.35
N SER A 157 3.43 -0.28 -11.26
CA SER A 157 3.33 0.88 -12.15
C SER A 157 4.05 2.13 -11.62
N GLU A 158 4.44 2.11 -10.33
CA GLU A 158 5.14 3.20 -9.66
C GLU A 158 5.97 2.69 -8.48
N GLY A 159 6.90 3.48 -7.96
CA GLY A 159 7.63 3.16 -6.74
C GLY A 159 6.85 3.59 -5.50
N PHE A 160 6.72 2.70 -4.52
CA PHE A 160 6.04 2.98 -3.27
C PHE A 160 6.65 2.23 -2.08
N GLY A 161 6.38 2.73 -0.86
CA GLY A 161 6.73 2.07 0.39
C GLY A 161 5.49 1.74 1.21
N ILE A 162 5.45 0.54 1.79
CA ILE A 162 4.33 0.06 2.60
C ILE A 162 4.83 -0.39 3.96
N GLY A 163 4.25 0.19 5.03
CA GLY A 163 4.41 -0.29 6.40
C GLY A 163 3.25 -1.17 6.82
N PHE A 164 3.56 -2.33 7.38
CA PHE A 164 2.62 -3.23 8.04
C PHE A 164 2.99 -3.34 9.52
N VAL A 165 2.00 -3.33 10.41
CA VAL A 165 2.20 -3.42 11.85
C VAL A 165 1.13 -4.29 12.49
N ASP A 166 1.52 -5.15 13.42
CA ASP A 166 0.63 -5.88 14.31
C ASP A 166 1.13 -5.84 15.77
N SER A 167 0.57 -6.65 16.64
CA SER A 167 0.99 -6.72 18.05
C SER A 167 2.43 -7.20 18.25
N ASP A 168 3.01 -7.91 17.28
CA ASP A 168 4.28 -8.63 17.44
C ASP A 168 5.41 -8.07 16.59
N GLU A 169 5.10 -7.61 15.37
CA GLU A 169 6.12 -7.20 14.40
C GLU A 169 5.72 -5.94 13.61
N ILE A 170 6.76 -5.30 13.03
CA ILE A 170 6.61 -4.30 11.97
C ILE A 170 7.39 -4.80 10.76
N TRP A 171 6.77 -4.70 9.61
CA TRP A 171 7.39 -4.98 8.33
C TRP A 171 7.27 -3.76 7.41
N TYR A 172 8.32 -3.51 6.64
CA TYR A 172 8.33 -2.46 5.63
C TYR A 172 8.81 -3.03 4.30
N LEU A 173 8.08 -2.76 3.24
CA LEU A 173 8.38 -3.16 1.88
C LEU A 173 8.53 -1.92 1.01
N GLU A 174 9.57 -1.86 0.21
CA GLU A 174 9.77 -0.84 -0.82
C GLU A 174 9.82 -1.48 -2.21
N THR A 175 9.25 -0.79 -3.20
CA THR A 175 9.33 -1.13 -4.60
C THR A 175 10.10 -0.05 -5.33
N ALA A 176 11.01 -0.42 -6.23
CA ALA A 176 11.88 0.55 -6.89
C ALA A 176 11.87 0.47 -8.42
N SER A 177 11.32 -0.58 -9.00
CA SER A 177 11.21 -0.77 -10.46
C SER A 177 10.12 -1.79 -10.77
N GLY A 178 9.77 -1.98 -12.03
CA GLY A 178 8.53 -2.62 -12.42
C GLY A 178 8.42 -4.12 -12.19
N HIS A 179 9.50 -4.78 -12.24
CA HIS A 179 9.76 -6.23 -12.24
C HIS A 179 8.58 -7.21 -12.16
N ARG A 180 8.35 -7.83 -13.26
CA ARG A 180 7.70 -9.12 -13.42
C ARG A 180 8.69 -10.29 -13.31
N ASP A 181 9.91 -10.10 -12.82
CA ASP A 181 10.94 -11.13 -12.96
C ASP A 181 11.53 -11.54 -11.60
N VAL A 182 11.55 -12.86 -11.35
CA VAL A 182 11.98 -13.54 -10.12
C VAL A 182 13.41 -13.18 -9.68
N TYR A 183 14.21 -12.58 -10.53
CA TYR A 183 15.61 -12.22 -10.23
C TYR A 183 15.77 -10.85 -9.57
N LYS A 184 14.72 -10.08 -9.46
CA LYS A 184 14.75 -8.71 -8.96
C LYS A 184 14.19 -8.67 -7.55
N ARG A 185 15.06 -8.49 -6.58
CA ARG A 185 14.72 -8.61 -5.15
C ARG A 185 14.17 -7.29 -4.62
N GLN A 186 13.01 -7.37 -4.05
CA GLN A 186 12.46 -6.35 -3.16
C GLN A 186 13.27 -6.32 -1.85
N VAL A 187 13.41 -5.14 -1.26
CA VAL A 187 14.03 -5.00 0.05
C VAL A 187 12.94 -5.13 1.11
N PHE A 188 12.99 -6.21 1.88
CA PHE A 188 12.14 -6.42 3.04
C PHE A 188 12.91 -6.07 4.29
N VAL A 189 12.41 -5.17 5.11
CA VAL A 189 12.97 -4.89 6.43
C VAL A 189 11.92 -5.26 7.47
N GLY A 190 12.16 -6.37 8.17
CA GLY A 190 11.36 -6.76 9.33
C GLY A 190 12.10 -6.41 10.62
N THR A 191 11.40 -5.84 11.60
CA THR A 191 11.93 -5.64 12.95
C THR A 191 10.99 -6.27 13.97
N LYS A 192 11.57 -7.04 14.89
CA LYS A 192 10.87 -7.54 16.08
C LYS A 192 10.98 -6.53 17.22
#